data_712187e164f196d1b931256bb1ca0f5d
#
_entry.id   712187e164f196d1b931256bb1ca0f5d
#
_cell.length_a   1.000
_cell.length_b   1.000
_cell.length_c   1.000
_cell.angle_alpha   90.00
_cell.angle_beta   90.00
_cell.angle_gamma   90.00
#
_symmetry.space_group_name_H-M   'P 1'
#
loop_
_entity.id
_entity.type
_entity.pdbx_description
1 polymer ?
#
loop_
_entity_poly.entity_id
_entity_poly.type
_entity_poly.pdbx_seq_one_letter_code
_entity_poly.pdbx_strand_id
1 'polypeptide(L)'
;MQSKILTILIIVSAAILLSGAIQNNSMAFPYSQQEQGDSYHDQTMMKPGSYAFGTIASLQNDKSGNPTWIVSGLYKGSVSKHNETEHGVASSLPNATLDAKFSMVMTNGSAMHEHRIYDFKLTNVSMPNNSTRVYNGTATITMKQGPVTNVPMSIKAMYSNAISVWIDPTKIQNHFGNTPIFGTIEKLIDVAK
;
A
#
# COMPACT_ATOMS: atom_id res chain seq x y z
N MET A 1 -33.52 23.47 -71.84
CA MET A 1 -32.98 24.01 -70.57
C MET A 1 -33.87 23.50 -69.45
N GLN A 2 -33.44 22.51 -68.71
CA GLN A 2 -34.22 21.91 -67.62
C GLN A 2 -33.75 22.50 -66.27
N SER A 3 -34.67 23.14 -65.56
CA SER A 3 -34.49 23.65 -64.20
C SER A 3 -34.60 22.49 -63.23
N LYS A 4 -33.53 22.24 -62.46
CA LYS A 4 -33.55 21.28 -61.38
C LYS A 4 -34.07 21.94 -60.12
N ILE A 5 -35.28 21.56 -59.69
CA ILE A 5 -35.89 21.96 -58.44
C ILE A 5 -35.18 21.16 -57.32
N LEU A 6 -34.50 21.89 -56.41
CA LEU A 6 -33.86 21.33 -55.24
C LEU A 6 -34.90 21.22 -54.13
N THR A 7 -35.36 20.02 -53.84
CA THR A 7 -36.28 19.74 -52.73
C THR A 7 -35.48 19.69 -51.44
N ILE A 8 -35.62 20.69 -50.59
CA ILE A 8 -35.05 20.71 -49.22
C ILE A 8 -35.99 19.94 -48.32
N LEU A 9 -35.56 18.79 -47.86
CA LEU A 9 -36.25 17.97 -46.88
C LEU A 9 -35.91 18.53 -45.49
N ILE A 10 -36.88 19.24 -44.87
CA ILE A 10 -36.75 19.69 -43.47
C ILE A 10 -37.16 18.53 -42.57
N ILE A 11 -36.14 17.88 -41.94
CA ILE A 11 -36.38 16.90 -40.90
C ILE A 11 -36.57 17.67 -39.59
N VAL A 12 -37.82 17.76 -39.15
CA VAL A 12 -38.17 18.26 -37.80
C VAL A 12 -37.87 17.14 -36.83
N SER A 13 -36.74 17.22 -36.16
CA SER A 13 -36.41 16.32 -35.06
C SER A 13 -37.20 16.75 -33.82
N ALA A 14 -38.25 16.00 -33.48
CA ALA A 14 -38.92 16.12 -32.20
C ALA A 14 -37.96 15.72 -31.07
N ALA A 15 -37.47 16.69 -30.32
CA ALA A 15 -36.72 16.44 -29.08
C ALA A 15 -37.73 15.94 -28.03
N ILE A 16 -37.72 14.64 -27.81
CA ILE A 16 -38.41 14.04 -26.66
C ILE A 16 -37.53 14.35 -25.44
N LEU A 17 -37.95 15.32 -24.64
CA LEU A 17 -37.41 15.53 -23.29
C LEU A 17 -37.86 14.37 -22.41
N LEU A 18 -37.08 13.28 -22.42
CA LEU A 18 -37.10 12.33 -21.31
C LEU A 18 -36.42 13.02 -20.13
N SER A 19 -37.20 13.56 -19.21
CA SER A 19 -36.77 13.86 -17.85
C SER A 19 -36.54 12.54 -17.12
N GLY A 20 -35.47 11.85 -17.48
CA GLY A 20 -34.92 10.75 -16.70
C GLY A 20 -34.34 11.36 -15.43
N ALA A 21 -34.99 11.12 -14.30
CA ALA A 21 -34.37 11.32 -13.00
C ALA A 21 -33.05 10.58 -13.01
N ILE A 22 -31.92 11.31 -13.00
CA ILE A 22 -30.62 10.76 -12.72
C ILE A 22 -30.73 10.33 -11.26
N GLN A 23 -31.06 9.05 -11.04
CA GLN A 23 -30.79 8.41 -9.79
C GLN A 23 -29.25 8.39 -9.70
N ASN A 24 -28.73 9.27 -8.89
CA ASN A 24 -27.37 9.17 -8.37
C ASN A 24 -27.30 7.85 -7.58
N ASN A 25 -27.11 6.73 -8.28
CA ASN A 25 -26.50 5.57 -7.69
C ASN A 25 -25.05 5.97 -7.37
N SER A 26 -24.87 6.72 -6.28
CA SER A 26 -23.64 6.69 -5.55
C SER A 26 -23.44 5.20 -5.26
N MET A 27 -22.49 4.56 -5.94
CA MET A 27 -21.91 3.33 -5.47
C MET A 27 -21.24 3.71 -4.15
N ALA A 28 -22.02 3.75 -3.09
CA ALA A 28 -21.52 3.62 -1.76
C ALA A 28 -20.88 2.23 -1.75
N PHE A 29 -19.57 2.17 -1.88
CA PHE A 29 -18.83 1.01 -1.44
C PHE A 29 -19.37 0.75 -0.03
N PRO A 30 -19.79 -0.48 0.30
CA PRO A 30 -20.13 -0.80 1.66
C PRO A 30 -18.82 -0.70 2.47
N TYR A 31 -18.51 0.51 2.88
CA TYR A 31 -17.63 0.72 4.01
C TYR A 31 -18.47 0.16 5.15
N SER A 32 -18.20 -1.10 5.51
CA SER A 32 -18.79 -1.70 6.68
C SER A 32 -18.36 -0.82 7.87
N GLN A 33 -19.27 0.06 8.28
CA GLN A 33 -19.21 0.70 9.59
C GLN A 33 -19.46 -0.39 10.63
N GLN A 34 -18.48 -1.25 10.81
CA GLN A 34 -18.47 -2.25 11.84
C GLN A 34 -17.08 -2.39 12.43
N GLU A 35 -16.53 -1.25 12.85
CA GLU A 35 -15.43 -1.18 13.80
C GLU A 35 -15.55 0.08 14.64
N GLN A 36 -16.69 0.26 15.25
CA GLN A 36 -16.87 1.21 16.33
C GLN A 36 -17.04 0.39 17.63
N GLY A 37 -15.93 -0.12 18.14
CA GLY A 37 -15.98 -0.88 19.39
C GLY A 37 -14.65 -1.31 20.00
N ASP A 38 -13.60 -1.57 19.23
CA ASP A 38 -12.44 -2.27 19.77
C ASP A 38 -11.12 -1.50 19.87
N SER A 39 -11.09 -0.20 19.56
CA SER A 39 -9.81 0.50 19.45
C SER A 39 -9.19 1.00 20.76
N TYR A 40 -9.87 0.91 21.91
CA TYR A 40 -9.35 1.44 23.17
C TYR A 40 -8.89 0.39 24.20
N HIS A 41 -9.21 -0.89 24.00
CA HIS A 41 -8.80 -1.94 24.95
C HIS A 41 -7.48 -2.64 24.60
N ASP A 42 -6.97 -2.46 23.38
CA ASP A 42 -5.79 -3.21 22.93
C ASP A 42 -4.43 -2.57 23.31
N GLN A 43 -4.40 -1.31 23.74
CA GLN A 43 -3.14 -0.66 24.14
C GLN A 43 -2.50 -1.29 25.39
N THR A 44 -3.29 -1.89 26.28
CA THR A 44 -2.78 -2.54 27.50
C THR A 44 -2.08 -3.87 27.23
N MET A 45 -2.29 -4.45 26.05
CA MET A 45 -1.65 -5.70 25.61
C MET A 45 -0.42 -5.49 24.72
N MET A 46 -0.17 -4.26 24.28
CA MET A 46 0.98 -3.96 23.42
C MET A 46 2.26 -3.98 24.24
N LYS A 47 3.28 -4.70 23.75
CA LYS A 47 4.61 -4.68 24.35
C LYS A 47 5.25 -3.30 24.17
N PRO A 48 6.17 -2.88 25.09
CA PRO A 48 6.92 -1.63 24.91
C PRO A 48 7.60 -1.57 23.54
N GLY A 49 7.33 -0.50 22.80
CA GLY A 49 7.81 -0.35 21.43
C GLY A 49 7.06 0.70 20.64
N SER A 50 7.43 0.86 19.38
CA SER A 50 6.74 1.73 18.43
C SER A 50 5.94 0.87 17.44
N TYR A 51 4.69 1.26 17.20
CA TYR A 51 3.76 0.61 16.29
C TYR A 51 3.33 1.60 15.21
N ALA A 52 3.36 1.19 13.96
CA ALA A 52 2.93 1.98 12.82
C ALA A 52 1.83 1.26 12.05
N PHE A 53 0.79 2.02 11.68
CA PHE A 53 -0.31 1.56 10.84
C PHE A 53 -0.49 2.56 9.71
N GLY A 54 -0.81 2.09 8.52
CA GLY A 54 -1.05 2.99 7.41
C GLY A 54 -1.47 2.29 6.13
N THR A 55 -1.62 3.11 5.10
CA THR A 55 -2.01 2.65 3.77
C THR A 55 -0.82 2.53 2.83
N ILE A 56 -0.91 1.57 1.93
CA ILE A 56 -0.07 1.48 0.74
C ILE A 56 -0.82 2.18 -0.39
N ALA A 57 -0.17 3.15 -1.03
CA ALA A 57 -0.68 3.88 -2.18
C ALA A 57 0.48 4.20 -3.11
N SER A 58 0.63 3.44 -4.18
CA SER A 58 1.80 3.52 -5.04
C SER A 58 1.44 3.23 -6.50
N LEU A 59 2.21 3.80 -7.42
CA LEU A 59 2.22 3.41 -8.82
C LEU A 59 3.53 2.69 -9.11
N GLN A 60 3.45 1.59 -9.86
CA GLN A 60 4.64 0.94 -10.39
C GLN A 60 4.72 1.20 -11.89
N ASN A 61 5.91 1.57 -12.33
CA ASN A 61 6.16 1.97 -13.70
C ASN A 61 6.84 0.84 -14.49
N ASP A 62 6.65 0.84 -15.78
CA ASP A 62 7.44 0.05 -16.73
C ASP A 62 8.87 0.62 -16.85
N LYS A 63 9.68 -0.04 -17.69
CA LYS A 63 11.07 0.38 -17.94
C LYS A 63 11.17 1.74 -18.64
N SER A 64 10.09 2.20 -19.27
CA SER A 64 10.00 3.51 -19.95
C SER A 64 9.50 4.61 -19.02
N GLY A 65 9.14 4.28 -17.76
CA GLY A 65 8.64 5.25 -16.77
C GLY A 65 7.12 5.45 -16.81
N ASN A 66 6.37 4.70 -17.62
CA ASN A 66 4.92 4.81 -17.70
C ASN A 66 4.26 4.03 -16.55
N PRO A 67 3.27 4.60 -15.86
CA PRO A 67 2.52 3.88 -14.83
C PRO A 67 1.79 2.68 -15.43
N THR A 68 2.08 1.49 -14.93
CA THR A 68 1.48 0.23 -15.38
C THR A 68 0.62 -0.44 -14.34
N TRP A 69 0.96 -0.26 -13.05
CA TRP A 69 0.23 -0.87 -11.96
C TRP A 69 -0.14 0.14 -10.89
N ILE A 70 -1.35 0.04 -10.40
CA ILE A 70 -1.84 0.67 -9.17
C ILE A 70 -1.65 -0.35 -8.06
N VAL A 71 -1.01 0.07 -6.96
CA VAL A 71 -0.78 -0.74 -5.76
C VAL A 71 -1.46 -0.07 -4.59
N SER A 72 -2.38 -0.75 -3.94
CA SER A 72 -3.13 -0.21 -2.81
C SER A 72 -3.38 -1.27 -1.74
N GLY A 73 -3.31 -0.89 -0.48
CA GLY A 73 -3.52 -1.81 0.62
C GLY A 73 -3.24 -1.21 1.98
N LEU A 74 -3.08 -2.08 2.97
CA LEU A 74 -2.84 -1.71 4.36
C LEU A 74 -1.57 -2.40 4.86
N TYR A 75 -0.93 -1.77 5.83
CA TYR A 75 0.16 -2.39 6.56
C TYR A 75 0.09 -2.07 8.05
N LYS A 76 0.70 -2.95 8.83
CA LYS A 76 1.06 -2.73 10.22
C LYS A 76 2.50 -3.17 10.45
N GLY A 77 3.20 -2.43 11.28
CA GLY A 77 4.58 -2.73 11.67
C GLY A 77 4.82 -2.40 13.12
N SER A 78 5.81 -3.03 13.71
CA SER A 78 6.26 -2.69 15.06
C SER A 78 7.76 -2.81 15.19
N VAL A 79 8.31 -2.04 16.13
CA VAL A 79 9.71 -2.15 16.56
C VAL A 79 9.71 -2.16 18.08
N SER A 80 10.15 -3.26 18.71
CA SER A 80 10.24 -3.35 20.17
C SER A 80 11.32 -2.40 20.70
N LYS A 81 11.11 -1.84 21.88
CA LYS A 81 12.21 -1.20 22.63
C LYS A 81 13.22 -2.27 23.02
N HIS A 82 14.48 -1.97 22.83
CA HIS A 82 15.57 -2.84 23.28
C HIS A 82 15.51 -2.91 24.81
N ASN A 83 15.41 -4.13 25.36
CA ASN A 83 15.65 -4.32 26.78
C ASN A 83 17.17 -4.28 26.98
N GLU A 84 17.67 -3.20 27.55
CA GLU A 84 19.00 -3.22 28.15
C GLU A 84 18.98 -4.29 29.25
N THR A 85 19.47 -5.46 28.96
CA THR A 85 19.71 -6.48 29.98
C THR A 85 20.88 -6.00 30.83
N GLU A 86 20.73 -6.06 32.16
CA GLU A 86 21.64 -5.57 33.21
C GLU A 86 23.09 -6.14 33.17
N HIS A 87 23.46 -6.88 32.15
CA HIS A 87 24.79 -7.48 32.02
C HIS A 87 25.44 -7.19 30.68
N GLY A 88 25.71 -5.92 30.38
CA GLY A 88 26.85 -5.46 29.56
C GLY A 88 27.20 -6.19 28.25
N VAL A 89 26.36 -7.05 27.70
CA VAL A 89 26.61 -7.76 26.44
C VAL A 89 25.82 -7.12 25.30
N ALA A 90 26.60 -6.65 24.36
CA ALA A 90 26.22 -5.88 23.20
C ALA A 90 24.96 -6.36 22.47
N SER A 91 24.04 -5.41 22.29
CA SER A 91 23.22 -5.17 21.10
C SER A 91 22.68 -6.38 20.34
N SER A 92 21.66 -7.04 20.88
CA SER A 92 20.71 -7.69 20.01
C SER A 92 19.89 -6.59 19.28
N LEU A 93 19.73 -6.74 17.95
CA LEU A 93 18.84 -5.85 17.19
C LEU A 93 17.44 -5.85 17.83
N PRO A 94 16.71 -4.73 17.80
CA PRO A 94 15.32 -4.72 18.25
C PRO A 94 14.51 -5.72 17.42
N ASN A 95 13.49 -6.33 18.01
CA ASN A 95 12.57 -7.14 17.23
C ASN A 95 11.67 -6.20 16.42
N ALA A 96 11.61 -6.41 15.10
CA ALA A 96 10.76 -5.65 14.20
C ALA A 96 9.84 -6.58 13.42
N THR A 97 8.61 -6.12 13.18
CA THR A 97 7.62 -6.85 12.38
C THR A 97 7.12 -5.98 11.26
N LEU A 98 6.69 -6.61 10.18
CA LEU A 98 5.89 -6.00 9.12
C LEU A 98 4.88 -7.05 8.64
N ASP A 99 3.63 -6.63 8.55
CA ASP A 99 2.55 -7.37 7.89
C ASP A 99 1.83 -6.38 6.97
N ALA A 100 1.92 -6.61 5.68
CA ALA A 100 1.29 -5.76 4.67
C ALA A 100 0.46 -6.62 3.73
N LYS A 101 -0.77 -6.21 3.46
CA LYS A 101 -1.65 -6.82 2.46
C LYS A 101 -2.06 -5.76 1.45
N PHE A 102 -1.85 -6.02 0.18
CA PHE A 102 -2.16 -5.08 -0.89
C PHE A 102 -2.58 -5.77 -2.17
N SER A 103 -3.38 -5.06 -2.95
CA SER A 103 -3.80 -5.44 -4.28
C SER A 103 -2.96 -4.72 -5.32
N MET A 104 -2.72 -5.39 -6.44
CA MET A 104 -2.18 -4.80 -7.65
C MET A 104 -3.20 -4.95 -8.76
N VAL A 105 -3.41 -3.87 -9.52
CA VAL A 105 -4.27 -3.86 -10.71
C VAL A 105 -3.60 -3.04 -11.80
N MET A 106 -3.65 -3.50 -13.03
CA MET A 106 -3.13 -2.71 -14.15
C MET A 106 -3.93 -1.40 -14.31
N THR A 107 -3.28 -0.36 -14.79
CA THR A 107 -3.91 0.97 -14.99
C THR A 107 -5.11 0.94 -15.95
N ASN A 108 -5.26 -0.09 -16.76
CA ASN A 108 -6.44 -0.35 -17.58
C ASN A 108 -7.56 -1.15 -16.87
N GLY A 109 -7.40 -1.44 -15.57
CA GLY A 109 -8.37 -2.18 -14.75
C GLY A 109 -8.25 -3.70 -14.82
N SER A 110 -7.35 -4.25 -15.60
CA SER A 110 -7.17 -5.71 -15.73
C SER A 110 -6.17 -6.30 -14.74
N ALA A 111 -6.06 -7.62 -14.72
CA ALA A 111 -5.05 -8.42 -14.01
C ALA A 111 -4.95 -8.12 -12.49
N MET A 112 -6.10 -7.87 -11.85
CA MET A 112 -6.15 -7.66 -10.39
C MET A 112 -5.73 -8.93 -9.64
N HIS A 113 -4.83 -8.75 -8.65
CA HIS A 113 -4.39 -9.82 -7.76
C HIS A 113 -3.86 -9.25 -6.45
N GLU A 114 -3.70 -10.10 -5.43
CA GLU A 114 -3.30 -9.70 -4.08
C GLU A 114 -1.94 -10.27 -3.69
N HIS A 115 -1.24 -9.51 -2.84
CA HIS A 115 0.01 -9.91 -2.20
C HIS A 115 -0.03 -9.66 -0.70
N ARG A 116 0.76 -10.44 0.03
CA ARG A 116 1.06 -10.21 1.43
C ARG A 116 2.56 -10.26 1.64
N ILE A 117 3.09 -9.34 2.45
CA ILE A 117 4.45 -9.35 2.99
C ILE A 117 4.33 -9.65 4.48
N TYR A 118 5.06 -10.64 4.98
CA TYR A 118 5.00 -11.07 6.37
C TYR A 118 6.32 -11.74 6.80
N ASP A 119 6.44 -12.12 8.06
CA ASP A 119 7.64 -12.74 8.63
C ASP A 119 8.91 -11.89 8.41
N PHE A 120 8.78 -10.57 8.58
CA PHE A 120 9.93 -9.69 8.46
C PHE A 120 10.95 -9.99 9.56
N LYS A 121 12.19 -10.23 9.16
CA LYS A 121 13.34 -10.47 10.03
C LYS A 121 14.35 -9.34 9.85
N LEU A 122 14.47 -8.50 10.86
CA LEU A 122 15.39 -7.38 10.86
C LEU A 122 16.85 -7.86 10.88
N THR A 123 17.69 -7.29 10.03
CA THR A 123 19.14 -7.54 10.00
C THR A 123 19.97 -6.30 10.31
N ASN A 124 19.43 -5.11 10.06
CA ASN A 124 20.11 -3.85 10.36
C ASN A 124 19.12 -2.68 10.50
N VAL A 125 19.46 -1.73 11.36
CA VAL A 125 18.77 -0.43 11.47
C VAL A 125 19.78 0.68 11.27
N SER A 126 19.41 1.69 10.48
CA SER A 126 20.23 2.88 10.30
C SER A 126 19.37 4.15 10.32
N MET A 127 19.99 5.26 10.67
CA MET A 127 19.37 6.58 10.68
C MET A 127 20.24 7.52 9.85
N PRO A 128 20.03 7.58 8.52
CA PRO A 128 20.83 8.42 7.63
C PRO A 128 20.70 9.91 7.94
N ASN A 129 19.62 10.31 8.58
CA ASN A 129 19.37 11.66 9.10
C ASN A 129 18.33 11.61 10.23
N ASN A 130 18.07 12.75 10.87
CA ASN A 130 17.17 12.84 12.04
C ASN A 130 15.70 12.55 11.72
N SER A 131 15.31 12.52 10.46
CA SER A 131 13.92 12.35 10.01
C SER A 131 13.65 11.03 9.29
N THR A 132 14.69 10.21 9.11
CA THR A 132 14.60 8.96 8.35
C THR A 132 15.17 7.81 9.14
N ARG A 133 14.40 6.73 9.25
CA ARG A 133 14.85 5.43 9.77
C ARG A 133 14.76 4.39 8.69
N VAL A 134 15.79 3.57 8.56
CA VAL A 134 15.87 2.48 7.56
C VAL A 134 16.01 1.16 8.29
N TYR A 135 15.10 0.25 8.01
CA TYR A 135 15.08 -1.11 8.55
C TYR A 135 15.36 -2.08 7.40
N ASN A 136 16.54 -2.69 7.41
CA ASN A 136 16.91 -3.70 6.42
C ASN A 136 16.68 -5.10 6.98
N GLY A 137 16.23 -6.00 6.13
CA GLY A 137 15.93 -7.36 6.55
C GLY A 137 15.52 -8.26 5.41
N THR A 138 14.87 -9.36 5.78
CA THR A 138 14.25 -10.29 4.83
C THR A 138 12.79 -10.52 5.23
N ALA A 139 11.95 -10.85 4.26
CA ALA A 139 10.54 -11.20 4.51
C ALA A 139 10.07 -12.35 3.63
N THR A 140 8.88 -12.83 3.91
CA THR A 140 8.13 -13.74 3.05
C THR A 140 7.09 -12.95 2.25
N ILE A 141 6.99 -13.25 0.95
CA ILE A 141 6.08 -12.56 0.03
C ILE A 141 5.22 -13.60 -0.70
N THR A 142 3.90 -13.42 -0.70
CA THR A 142 3.00 -14.29 -1.47
C THR A 142 3.15 -14.01 -2.97
N MET A 143 3.34 -15.06 -3.75
CA MET A 143 3.41 -15.01 -5.21
C MET A 143 2.45 -16.03 -5.80
N LYS A 144 2.14 -15.93 -7.09
CA LYS A 144 1.22 -16.84 -7.79
C LYS A 144 1.60 -18.31 -7.65
N GLN A 145 2.89 -18.62 -7.62
CA GLN A 145 3.42 -19.99 -7.53
C GLN A 145 3.68 -20.45 -6.08
N GLY A 146 3.24 -19.68 -5.11
CA GLY A 146 3.48 -19.91 -3.69
C GLY A 146 4.37 -18.84 -3.07
N PRO A 147 4.51 -18.85 -1.73
CA PRO A 147 5.32 -17.86 -1.02
C PRO A 147 6.80 -17.97 -1.34
N VAL A 148 7.45 -16.84 -1.53
CA VAL A 148 8.92 -16.73 -1.63
C VAL A 148 9.43 -16.22 -0.29
N THR A 149 10.30 -16.99 0.35
CA THR A 149 10.86 -16.69 1.67
C THR A 149 12.23 -16.03 1.58
N ASN A 150 12.65 -15.37 2.66
CA ASN A 150 13.97 -14.73 2.78
C ASN A 150 14.25 -13.72 1.64
N VAL A 151 13.23 -13.02 1.17
CA VAL A 151 13.38 -11.97 0.18
C VAL A 151 14.01 -10.74 0.85
N PRO A 152 15.18 -10.27 0.39
CA PRO A 152 15.78 -9.05 0.93
C PRO A 152 14.87 -7.85 0.71
N MET A 153 14.73 -7.03 1.74
CA MET A 153 13.93 -5.81 1.66
C MET A 153 14.45 -4.71 2.57
N SER A 154 14.08 -3.48 2.26
CA SER A 154 14.38 -2.30 3.05
C SER A 154 13.11 -1.47 3.24
N ILE A 155 12.80 -1.19 4.50
CA ILE A 155 11.68 -0.32 4.88
C ILE A 155 12.27 1.01 5.33
N LYS A 156 11.89 2.10 4.68
CA LYS A 156 12.29 3.44 5.06
C LYS A 156 11.09 4.19 5.61
N ALA A 157 11.15 4.60 6.88
CA ALA A 157 10.18 5.50 7.49
C ALA A 157 10.71 6.94 7.43
N MET A 158 9.91 7.86 6.93
CA MET A 158 10.28 9.24 6.64
C MET A 158 9.34 10.22 7.34
N TYR A 159 9.90 11.13 8.17
CA TYR A 159 9.17 12.19 8.90
C TYR A 159 7.94 11.71 9.68
N SER A 160 7.89 10.42 10.04
CA SER A 160 6.71 9.78 10.68
C SER A 160 5.40 9.90 9.88
N ASN A 161 5.48 10.21 8.60
CA ASN A 161 4.31 10.43 7.72
C ASN A 161 4.26 9.46 6.55
N ALA A 162 5.40 8.93 6.12
CA ALA A 162 5.46 8.06 4.94
C ALA A 162 6.42 6.89 5.15
N ILE A 163 6.10 5.79 4.45
CA ILE A 163 7.03 4.67 4.27
C ILE A 163 7.37 4.47 2.80
N SER A 164 8.53 3.91 2.55
CA SER A 164 8.84 3.26 1.29
C SER A 164 9.39 1.86 1.56
N VAL A 165 8.90 0.89 0.80
CA VAL A 165 9.29 -0.52 0.90
C VAL A 165 9.97 -0.90 -0.39
N TRP A 166 11.28 -1.10 -0.33
CA TRP A 166 12.06 -1.68 -1.42
C TRP A 166 12.16 -3.19 -1.22
N ILE A 167 11.96 -3.95 -2.27
CA ILE A 167 12.00 -5.41 -2.30
C ILE A 167 12.98 -5.81 -3.38
N ASP A 168 13.88 -6.74 -3.09
CA ASP A 168 14.85 -7.21 -4.08
C ASP A 168 14.13 -7.82 -5.30
N PRO A 169 14.18 -7.14 -6.47
CA PRO A 169 13.44 -7.57 -7.64
C PRO A 169 13.95 -8.89 -8.20
N THR A 170 15.21 -9.25 -7.95
CA THR A 170 15.80 -10.49 -8.47
C THR A 170 15.19 -11.74 -7.84
N LYS A 171 14.73 -11.65 -6.60
CA LYS A 171 14.12 -12.76 -5.85
C LYS A 171 12.66 -13.02 -6.22
N ILE A 172 12.00 -12.03 -6.80
CA ILE A 172 10.57 -12.04 -7.13
C ILE A 172 10.30 -11.81 -8.62
N GLN A 173 11.30 -12.09 -9.47
CA GLN A 173 11.19 -11.99 -10.94
C GLN A 173 10.74 -10.59 -11.42
N ASN A 174 11.22 -9.53 -10.78
CA ASN A 174 10.83 -8.14 -11.04
C ASN A 174 9.32 -7.86 -10.93
N HIS A 175 8.57 -8.67 -10.19
CA HIS A 175 7.11 -8.60 -10.15
C HIS A 175 6.58 -7.23 -9.70
N PHE A 176 7.25 -6.58 -8.75
CA PHE A 176 6.88 -5.24 -8.27
C PHE A 176 7.67 -4.10 -8.96
N GLY A 177 8.39 -4.41 -10.04
CA GLY A 177 9.26 -3.44 -10.71
C GLY A 177 10.52 -3.09 -9.90
N ASN A 178 11.16 -1.99 -10.29
CA ASN A 178 12.44 -1.54 -9.70
C ASN A 178 12.28 -0.33 -8.76
N THR A 179 11.06 0.15 -8.56
CA THR A 179 10.75 1.29 -7.70
C THR A 179 10.21 0.80 -6.36
N PRO A 180 10.51 1.50 -5.25
CA PRO A 180 9.89 1.19 -3.96
C PRO A 180 8.37 1.32 -4.01
N ILE A 181 7.69 0.53 -3.20
CA ILE A 181 6.26 0.69 -2.92
C ILE A 181 6.13 1.74 -1.81
N PHE A 182 5.33 2.77 -2.03
CA PHE A 182 5.11 3.85 -1.07
C PHE A 182 3.81 3.68 -0.30
N GLY A 183 3.78 4.26 0.89
CA GLY A 183 2.60 4.32 1.74
C GLY A 183 2.64 5.48 2.71
N THR A 184 1.50 5.75 3.34
CA THR A 184 1.37 6.77 4.40
C THR A 184 1.40 6.11 5.77
N ILE A 185 1.90 6.82 6.78
CA ILE A 185 1.76 6.45 8.19
C ILE A 185 0.56 7.23 8.72
N GLU A 186 -0.53 6.53 9.01
CA GLU A 186 -1.78 7.13 9.50
C GLU A 186 -1.82 7.17 11.02
N LYS A 187 -1.20 6.20 11.67
CA LYS A 187 -1.12 6.11 13.11
C LYS A 187 0.25 5.61 13.55
N LEU A 188 0.86 6.35 14.46
CA LEU A 188 2.07 5.95 15.17
C LEU A 188 1.77 5.90 16.67
N ILE A 189 2.07 4.79 17.33
CA ILE A 189 1.84 4.59 18.75
C ILE A 189 3.16 4.20 19.39
N ASP A 190 3.59 4.97 20.39
CA ASP A 190 4.73 4.64 21.22
C ASP A 190 4.24 4.16 22.59
N VAL A 191 4.50 2.89 22.91
CA VAL A 191 4.18 2.29 24.19
C VAL A 191 5.41 2.36 25.08
N ALA A 192 5.30 3.09 26.21
CA ALA A 192 6.34 3.16 27.21
C ALA A 192 6.49 1.80 27.97
N LYS A 193 7.62 1.63 28.67
CA LYS A 193 7.79 0.53 29.64
C LYS A 193 6.91 0.79 30.85
#